data_f10628a70539290ff0cdb67ec24a69ec
#
_entry.id   f10628a70539290ff0cdb67ec24a69ec
#
_cell.length_a   1.000
_cell.length_b   1.000
_cell.length_c   1.000
_cell.angle_alpha   90.00
_cell.angle_beta   90.00
_cell.angle_gamma   90.00
#
_symmetry.space_group_name_H-M   'P 1'
#
loop_
_entity.id
_entity.type
_entity.pdbx_description
1 polymer ?
#
loop_
_entity_poly.entity_id
_entity_poly.type
_entity_poly.pdbx_seq_one_letter_code
_entity_poly.pdbx_strand_id
1 'polypeptide(L)'
;MKKLDFNILGPIGEGIYKEKGSKFIGYALHVDSTDKVKEIVNAYKKEHHKARHVCYAYKIGNDIRANDNGEPSGTAGRPILRQIEASGKENLLVVVVRYFGGTLLGTGGLINAYKEASREAIKELYQNG
;
A
#
# COMPACT_ATOMS: atom_id res chain seq x y z
N MET A 1 -12.50 7.06 20.03
CA MET A 1 -12.65 6.75 18.60
C MET A 1 -12.67 5.23 18.40
N LYS A 2 -13.63 4.77 17.65
CA LYS A 2 -13.80 3.33 17.43
C LYS A 2 -12.69 2.78 16.54
N LYS A 3 -12.06 1.69 16.95
CA LYS A 3 -11.03 1.04 16.14
C LYS A 3 -11.68 0.34 14.95
N LEU A 4 -11.08 0.50 13.76
CA LEU A 4 -11.56 -0.20 12.57
C LEU A 4 -11.25 -1.69 12.70
N ASP A 5 -12.25 -2.52 12.44
CA ASP A 5 -12.10 -3.97 12.42
C ASP A 5 -11.81 -4.41 10.99
N PHE A 6 -10.58 -4.86 10.74
CA PHE A 6 -10.17 -5.31 9.41
C PHE A 6 -10.99 -6.51 8.91
N ASN A 7 -11.59 -7.27 9.81
CA ASN A 7 -12.40 -8.43 9.42
C ASN A 7 -13.65 -8.07 8.65
N ILE A 8 -14.14 -6.82 8.76
CA ILE A 8 -15.35 -6.38 8.06
C ILE A 8 -15.05 -5.72 6.72
N LEU A 9 -13.78 -5.58 6.34
CA LEU A 9 -13.40 -4.93 5.09
C LEU A 9 -13.46 -5.85 3.87
N GLY A 10 -13.80 -7.12 4.07
CA GLY A 10 -13.76 -8.11 3.01
C GLY A 10 -12.35 -8.64 2.79
N PRO A 11 -12.09 -9.27 1.64
CA PRO A 11 -10.77 -9.84 1.37
C PRO A 11 -9.66 -8.79 1.33
N ILE A 12 -8.51 -9.13 1.90
CA ILE A 12 -7.32 -8.29 1.86
C ILE A 12 -6.20 -9.15 1.28
N GLY A 13 -5.61 -8.69 0.17
CA GLY A 13 -4.41 -9.32 -0.38
C GLY A 13 -3.19 -8.76 0.31
N GLU A 14 -2.22 -9.61 0.63
CA GLU A 14 -1.01 -9.21 1.31
C GLU A 14 0.22 -9.64 0.51
N GLY A 15 1.19 -8.73 0.39
CA GLY A 15 2.45 -9.01 -0.28
C GLY A 15 3.60 -8.46 0.54
N ILE A 16 4.70 -9.22 0.62
CA ILE A 16 5.86 -8.82 1.40
C ILE A 16 7.07 -8.78 0.48
N TYR A 17 7.86 -7.71 0.60
CA TYR A 17 9.14 -7.58 -0.10
C TYR A 17 10.20 -7.10 0.87
N LYS A 18 11.38 -7.72 0.83
CA LYS A 18 12.50 -7.36 1.71
C LYS A 18 13.70 -6.95 0.87
N GLU A 19 14.39 -5.90 1.29
CA GLU A 19 15.59 -5.41 0.61
C GLU A 19 16.50 -4.73 1.62
N LYS A 20 17.75 -5.19 1.72
CA LYS A 20 18.77 -4.62 2.59
C LYS A 20 18.27 -4.36 4.02
N GLY A 21 17.56 -5.33 4.57
CA GLY A 21 17.02 -5.26 5.93
C GLY A 21 15.69 -4.50 6.05
N SER A 22 15.29 -3.71 5.07
CA SER A 22 13.97 -3.07 5.08
C SER A 22 12.90 -4.07 4.69
N LYS A 23 11.71 -3.94 5.31
CA LYS A 23 10.57 -4.80 5.04
C LYS A 23 9.40 -3.95 4.56
N PHE A 24 8.81 -4.35 3.45
CA PHE A 24 7.68 -3.67 2.83
C PHE A 24 6.49 -4.62 2.83
N ILE A 25 5.41 -4.23 3.47
CA ILE A 25 4.18 -5.05 3.55
C ILE A 25 3.10 -4.34 2.79
N GLY A 26 2.66 -4.94 1.69
CA GLY A 26 1.57 -4.41 0.87
C GLY A 26 0.24 -5.03 1.25
N TYR A 27 -0.80 -4.20 1.26
CA TYR A 27 -2.18 -4.62 1.52
C TYR A 27 -3.05 -4.09 0.40
N ALA A 28 -3.72 -4.98 -0.33
CA ALA A 28 -4.62 -4.62 -1.42
C ALA A 28 -6.05 -4.95 -1.02
N LEU A 29 -6.96 -4.00 -1.18
CA LEU A 29 -8.35 -4.22 -0.81
C LEU A 29 -9.29 -3.35 -1.65
N HIS A 30 -10.52 -3.84 -1.82
CA HIS A 30 -11.55 -3.12 -2.54
C HIS A 30 -12.10 -1.98 -1.68
N VAL A 31 -12.26 -0.80 -2.28
CA VAL A 31 -12.84 0.37 -1.63
C VAL A 31 -13.77 1.06 -2.61
N ASP A 32 -14.82 1.68 -2.10
CA ASP A 32 -15.78 2.39 -2.95
C ASP A 32 -15.94 3.87 -2.59
N SER A 33 -15.20 4.35 -1.59
CA SER A 33 -15.26 5.75 -1.21
C SER A 33 -13.95 6.25 -0.64
N THR A 34 -13.67 7.54 -0.83
CA THR A 34 -12.46 8.15 -0.29
C THR A 34 -12.49 8.29 1.23
N ASP A 35 -13.67 8.39 1.82
CA ASP A 35 -13.82 8.41 3.28
C ASP A 35 -13.35 7.08 3.87
N LYS A 36 -13.68 5.98 3.22
CA LYS A 36 -13.25 4.65 3.64
C LYS A 36 -11.73 4.52 3.55
N VAL A 37 -11.12 5.10 2.52
CA VAL A 37 -9.65 5.11 2.37
C VAL A 37 -9.00 5.75 3.59
N LYS A 38 -9.49 6.90 4.05
CA LYS A 38 -8.90 7.59 5.21
C LYS A 38 -8.97 6.72 6.46
N GLU A 39 -10.10 6.07 6.70
CA GLU A 39 -10.27 5.16 7.83
C GLU A 39 -9.27 4.01 7.78
N ILE A 40 -9.14 3.40 6.61
CA ILE A 40 -8.26 2.24 6.41
C ILE A 40 -6.80 2.63 6.59
N VAL A 41 -6.36 3.72 5.96
CA VAL A 41 -4.98 4.19 6.07
C VAL A 41 -4.65 4.52 7.53
N ASN A 42 -5.55 5.20 8.23
CA ASN A 42 -5.35 5.53 9.64
C ASN A 42 -5.27 4.27 10.50
N ALA A 43 -6.08 3.25 10.19
CA ALA A 43 -6.05 1.99 10.90
C ALA A 43 -4.70 1.28 10.72
N TYR A 44 -4.16 1.27 9.51
CA TYR A 44 -2.84 0.69 9.24
C TYR A 44 -1.73 1.48 9.94
N LYS A 45 -1.83 2.81 10.00
CA LYS A 45 -0.87 3.62 10.75
C LYS A 45 -0.86 3.28 12.24
N LYS A 46 -2.03 3.02 12.81
CA LYS A 46 -2.14 2.61 14.22
C LYS A 46 -1.60 1.19 14.44
N GLU A 47 -1.97 0.27 13.55
CA GLU A 47 -1.51 -1.12 13.62
C GLU A 47 0.01 -1.19 13.50
N HIS A 48 0.58 -0.40 12.59
CA HIS A 48 2.02 -0.38 12.31
C HIS A 48 2.67 0.90 12.84
N HIS A 49 2.39 1.26 14.09
CA HIS A 49 2.85 2.54 14.65
C HIS A 49 4.38 2.67 14.71
N LYS A 50 5.10 1.56 14.62
CA LYS A 50 6.58 1.58 14.58
C LYS A 50 7.14 1.64 13.16
N ALA A 51 6.29 1.60 12.15
CA ALA A 51 6.75 1.67 10.78
C ALA A 51 7.27 3.07 10.43
N ARG A 52 8.26 3.13 9.54
CA ARG A 52 8.84 4.39 9.11
C ARG A 52 7.87 5.16 8.21
N HIS A 53 7.20 4.48 7.28
CA HIS A 53 6.27 5.08 6.34
C HIS A 53 5.08 4.18 6.09
N VAL A 54 3.91 4.79 5.85
CA VAL A 54 2.69 4.11 5.41
C VAL A 54 2.22 4.84 4.16
N CYS A 55 2.63 4.32 3.01
CA CYS A 55 2.36 4.92 1.71
C CYS A 55 1.16 4.25 1.07
N TYR A 56 0.47 4.92 0.17
CA TYR A 56 -0.69 4.32 -0.47
C TYR A 56 -1.02 4.96 -1.80
N ALA A 57 -1.84 4.25 -2.57
CA ALA A 57 -2.47 4.80 -3.77
C ALA A 57 -3.83 4.15 -3.93
N TYR A 58 -4.73 4.83 -4.61
CA TYR A 58 -6.03 4.25 -4.92
C TYR A 58 -6.55 4.75 -6.27
N LYS A 59 -7.48 3.98 -6.80
CA LYS A 59 -8.26 4.36 -7.97
C LYS A 59 -9.72 4.02 -7.69
N ILE A 60 -10.53 5.06 -7.52
CA ILE A 60 -11.97 4.94 -7.24
C ILE A 60 -12.69 5.78 -8.29
N GLY A 61 -13.19 5.12 -9.34
CA GLY A 61 -13.76 5.83 -10.49
C GLY A 61 -12.70 6.76 -11.08
N ASN A 62 -13.01 8.04 -11.18
CA ASN A 62 -12.10 9.07 -11.70
C ASN A 62 -11.20 9.68 -10.61
N ASP A 63 -11.41 9.30 -9.35
CA ASP A 63 -10.60 9.80 -8.25
C ASP A 63 -9.38 8.90 -8.07
N ILE A 64 -8.22 9.44 -8.40
CA ILE A 64 -6.95 8.72 -8.39
C ILE A 64 -5.97 9.48 -7.52
N ARG A 65 -5.32 8.81 -6.58
CA ARG A 65 -4.36 9.46 -5.69
C ARG A 65 -3.19 8.55 -5.37
N ALA A 66 -2.02 9.17 -5.22
CA ALA A 66 -0.80 8.52 -4.76
C ALA A 66 -0.22 9.35 -3.62
N ASN A 67 0.29 8.70 -2.57
CA ASN A 67 0.81 9.37 -1.39
C ASN A 67 2.11 8.71 -0.94
N ASP A 68 3.19 9.51 -0.90
CA ASP A 68 4.54 9.04 -0.53
C ASP A 68 4.79 8.99 0.99
N ASN A 69 3.95 9.62 1.79
CA ASN A 69 4.04 9.63 3.26
C ASN A 69 5.47 9.81 3.78
N GLY A 70 6.16 10.84 3.32
CA GLY A 70 7.52 11.16 3.78
C GLY A 70 8.65 10.45 3.04
N GLU A 71 8.39 9.51 2.17
CA GLU A 71 9.41 8.98 1.27
C GLU A 71 9.78 10.05 0.24
N PRO A 72 10.95 9.97 -0.40
CA PRO A 72 11.29 10.92 -1.46
C PRO A 72 10.22 10.95 -2.55
N SER A 73 9.94 12.14 -3.08
CA SER A 73 8.87 12.36 -4.03
C SER A 73 8.93 11.37 -5.21
N GLY A 74 7.80 10.69 -5.46
CA GLY A 74 7.66 9.77 -6.59
C GLY A 74 8.21 8.38 -6.36
N THR A 75 8.74 8.07 -5.18
CA THR A 75 9.39 6.77 -4.94
C THR A 75 8.47 5.72 -4.33
N ALA A 76 7.31 6.11 -3.83
CA ALA A 76 6.39 5.18 -3.15
C ALA A 76 4.99 5.19 -3.75
N GLY A 77 4.27 6.29 -3.64
CA GLY A 77 2.88 6.36 -4.10
C GLY A 77 2.73 6.09 -5.58
N ARG A 78 3.61 6.64 -6.41
CA ARG A 78 3.53 6.44 -7.85
C ARG A 78 3.80 5.00 -8.28
N PRO A 79 4.82 4.31 -7.79
CA PRO A 79 5.00 2.88 -8.08
C PRO A 79 3.79 2.04 -7.66
N ILE A 80 3.18 2.36 -6.51
CA ILE A 80 1.96 1.67 -6.06
C ILE A 80 0.83 1.90 -7.08
N LEU A 81 0.61 3.16 -7.47
CA LEU A 81 -0.46 3.52 -8.40
C LEU A 81 -0.26 2.83 -9.76
N ARG A 82 0.96 2.74 -10.24
CA ARG A 82 1.25 2.07 -11.51
C ARG A 82 0.85 0.58 -11.47
N GLN A 83 0.99 -0.07 -10.33
CA GLN A 83 0.57 -1.47 -10.20
C GLN A 83 -0.96 -1.59 -10.19
N ILE A 84 -1.66 -0.63 -9.58
CA ILE A 84 -3.12 -0.57 -9.64
C ILE A 84 -3.57 -0.42 -11.10
N GLU A 85 -2.97 0.52 -11.81
CA GLU A 85 -3.28 0.76 -13.23
C GLU A 85 -2.98 -0.45 -14.10
N ALA A 86 -1.84 -1.09 -13.88
CA ALA A 86 -1.44 -2.28 -14.64
C ALA A 86 -2.39 -3.45 -14.40
N SER A 87 -3.02 -3.53 -13.22
CA SER A 87 -3.98 -4.60 -12.93
C SER A 87 -5.28 -4.47 -13.70
N GLY A 88 -5.60 -3.29 -14.20
CA GLY A 88 -6.87 -3.02 -14.87
C GLY A 88 -8.08 -3.04 -13.95
N LYS A 89 -7.87 -3.11 -12.64
CA LYS A 89 -8.97 -3.20 -11.68
C LYS A 89 -9.42 -1.82 -11.21
N GLU A 90 -10.70 -1.72 -10.89
CA GLU A 90 -11.32 -0.50 -10.39
C GLU A 90 -11.59 -0.62 -8.89
N ASN A 91 -11.77 0.55 -8.24
CA ASN A 91 -12.13 0.62 -6.82
C ASN A 91 -11.16 -0.17 -5.95
N LEU A 92 -9.88 0.12 -6.14
CA LEU A 92 -8.78 -0.60 -5.50
C LEU A 92 -7.90 0.37 -4.71
N LEU A 93 -7.61 0.00 -3.47
CA LEU A 93 -6.65 0.68 -2.60
C LEU A 93 -5.49 -0.28 -2.34
N VAL A 94 -4.28 0.23 -2.42
CA VAL A 94 -3.10 -0.51 -1.99
C VAL A 94 -2.33 0.35 -1.00
N VAL A 95 -2.07 -0.20 0.19
CA VAL A 95 -1.29 0.43 1.24
C VAL A 95 -0.01 -0.37 1.40
N VAL A 96 1.14 0.31 1.44
CA VAL A 96 2.42 -0.36 1.69
C VAL A 96 3.07 0.25 2.92
N VAL A 97 3.33 -0.59 3.90
CA VAL A 97 3.95 -0.23 5.18
C VAL A 97 5.42 -0.59 5.10
N ARG A 98 6.30 0.37 5.43
CA ARG A 98 7.74 0.12 5.39
C ARG A 98 8.36 0.19 6.78
N TYR A 99 9.13 -0.87 7.12
CA TYR A 99 10.00 -0.90 8.29
C TYR A 99 11.44 -0.74 7.80
N PHE A 100 12.11 0.29 8.30
CA PHE A 100 13.48 0.60 7.90
C PHE A 100 14.47 -0.40 8.50
N GLY A 101 15.43 -0.86 7.68
CA GLY A 101 16.41 -1.86 8.09
C GLY A 101 17.83 -1.34 8.35
N GLY A 102 17.99 -0.03 8.47
CA GLY A 102 19.29 0.59 8.77
C GLY A 102 20.15 0.89 7.55
N THR A 103 19.76 0.46 6.37
CA THR A 103 20.50 0.72 5.12
C THR A 103 19.62 1.49 4.14
N LEU A 104 20.14 2.56 3.57
CA LEU A 104 19.43 3.32 2.56
C LEU A 104 19.33 2.53 1.26
N LEU A 105 18.16 2.55 0.63
CA LEU A 105 17.93 1.80 -0.61
C LEU A 105 18.19 2.62 -1.87
N GLY A 106 18.23 3.95 -1.75
CA GLY A 106 18.28 4.84 -2.89
C GLY A 106 16.93 4.89 -3.63
N THR A 107 16.82 5.81 -4.58
CA THR A 107 15.58 6.04 -5.32
C THR A 107 15.12 4.81 -6.09
N GLY A 108 16.02 4.18 -6.85
CA GLY A 108 15.69 3.00 -7.63
C GLY A 108 15.27 1.82 -6.77
N GLY A 109 15.95 1.61 -5.65
CA GLY A 109 15.60 0.54 -4.72
C GLY A 109 14.25 0.74 -4.07
N LEU A 110 13.90 1.99 -3.71
CA LEU A 110 12.59 2.31 -3.15
C LEU A 110 11.49 2.06 -4.17
N ILE A 111 11.65 2.57 -5.39
CA ILE A 111 10.67 2.39 -6.46
C ILE A 111 10.39 0.89 -6.67
N ASN A 112 11.45 0.09 -6.76
CA ASN A 112 11.30 -1.35 -6.97
C ASN A 112 10.61 -2.03 -5.78
N ALA A 113 10.96 -1.66 -4.56
CA ALA A 113 10.38 -2.27 -3.36
C ALA A 113 8.88 -2.01 -3.24
N TYR A 114 8.46 -0.75 -3.44
CA TYR A 114 7.04 -0.40 -3.41
C TYR A 114 6.27 -1.06 -4.55
N LYS A 115 6.88 -1.16 -5.73
CA LYS A 115 6.32 -1.87 -6.88
C LYS A 115 6.08 -3.35 -6.55
N GLU A 116 7.11 -4.03 -6.04
CA GLU A 116 7.03 -5.48 -5.80
C GLU A 116 6.05 -5.83 -4.69
N ALA A 117 6.06 -5.09 -3.58
CA ALA A 117 5.11 -5.32 -2.50
C ALA A 117 3.66 -5.12 -2.98
N SER A 118 3.42 -4.08 -3.78
CA SER A 118 2.10 -3.80 -4.33
C SER A 118 1.66 -4.88 -5.31
N ARG A 119 2.55 -5.29 -6.20
CA ARG A 119 2.25 -6.32 -7.19
C ARG A 119 1.84 -7.63 -6.52
N GLU A 120 2.57 -8.04 -5.50
CA GLU A 120 2.24 -9.28 -4.78
C GLU A 120 0.93 -9.16 -4.00
N ALA A 121 0.66 -8.01 -3.40
CA ALA A 121 -0.59 -7.79 -2.67
C ALA A 121 -1.80 -7.88 -3.60
N ILE A 122 -1.73 -7.22 -4.76
CA ILE A 122 -2.81 -7.26 -5.75
C ILE A 122 -3.01 -8.68 -6.28
N LYS A 123 -1.91 -9.36 -6.58
CA LYS A 123 -1.94 -10.74 -7.07
C LYS A 123 -2.66 -11.65 -6.07
N GLU A 124 -2.32 -11.54 -4.79
CA GLU A 124 -2.96 -12.36 -3.77
C GLU A 124 -4.45 -12.07 -3.67
N LEU A 125 -4.84 -10.80 -3.72
CA LEU A 125 -6.25 -10.42 -3.63
C LEU A 125 -7.09 -11.08 -4.72
N TYR A 126 -6.60 -11.10 -5.95
CA TYR A 126 -7.37 -11.60 -7.09
C TYR A 126 -7.18 -13.09 -7.36
N GLN A 127 -6.13 -13.70 -6.85
CA GLN A 127 -5.93 -15.15 -6.98
C GLN A 127 -6.71 -15.92 -5.93
N ASN A 128 -6.86 -15.37 -4.73
CA ASN A 128 -7.50 -16.04 -3.60
C ASN A 128 -8.94 -15.58 -3.38
N GLY A 129 -9.35 -14.60 -4.14
CA GLY A 129 -10.73 -14.09 -4.09
C GLY A 129 -11.56 -14.61 -5.25
#